data_7fbd8183c08954b107484d60f1c9cee0
#
_entry.id   7fbd8183c08954b107484d60f1c9cee0
#
_cell.length_a   1.000
_cell.length_b   1.000
_cell.length_c   1.000
_cell.angle_alpha   90.00
_cell.angle_beta   90.00
_cell.angle_gamma   90.00
#
_symmetry.space_group_name_H-M   'P 1'
#
loop_
_entity.id
_entity.type
_entity.pdbx_description
1 polymer ?
#
loop_
_entity_poly.entity_id
_entity_poly.type
_entity_poly.pdbx_seq_one_letter_code
_entity_poly.pdbx_strand_id
1 'polypeptide(L)'
;MANEAFTKTWAIALASDDTFETITNFYATVSSPRPEIKRSSISIEGMDGVIDTTELSGGVKYNNRTVNLWLITKSNTTDANVDNFVSTYVDRVVWLKNVTDGYQYKGRLTLVYDTEVGSPRKLKFEMDAEPFKYAIGETVYGGYTYGVEVSKLDFLNMDKIGGGLTASSHRYDDEYVTIFRGPAGQYALYEFPVTQGNFYIAEIEKRAATVEILDASNNAYDPDGFTATGSNIRIRITANSNMPCSAKVTLTKISFFSVQNDGVDVLAYYDTLNPTGTSYLFLNGKLIPLDYTKTPKTSPDLVIKHGENKFAFVHFSPVTASEKVFLSWRKARV
;
A
#
# COMPACT_ATOMS: atom_id res chain seq x y z
N MET A 1 4.92 -44.89 13.61
CA MET A 1 4.49 -43.69 12.82
C MET A 1 3.52 -42.77 13.58
N ALA A 2 3.70 -42.53 14.88
CA ALA A 2 2.71 -41.79 15.69
C ALA A 2 3.28 -40.49 16.35
N ASN A 3 4.51 -40.08 16.08
CA ASN A 3 5.13 -39.01 16.87
C ASN A 3 5.39 -37.67 16.13
N GLU A 4 5.24 -37.59 14.82
CA GLU A 4 5.51 -36.31 14.11
C GLU A 4 4.38 -35.28 14.23
N ALA A 5 3.13 -35.73 14.49
CA ALA A 5 1.99 -34.82 14.52
C ALA A 5 1.98 -33.86 15.72
N PHE A 6 2.69 -34.19 16.81
CA PHE A 6 2.68 -33.39 18.06
C PHE A 6 4.00 -32.63 18.32
N THR A 7 4.90 -32.60 17.36
CA THR A 7 6.21 -31.96 17.52
C THR A 7 6.19 -30.45 17.29
N LYS A 8 5.10 -29.93 16.73
CA LYS A 8 4.96 -28.51 16.37
C LYS A 8 4.40 -27.69 17.52
N THR A 9 5.01 -26.56 17.77
CA THR A 9 4.55 -25.60 18.77
C THR A 9 3.51 -24.66 18.15
N TRP A 10 2.35 -24.57 18.79
CA TRP A 10 1.27 -23.70 18.39
C TRP A 10 1.03 -22.62 19.44
N ALA A 11 0.64 -21.44 18.98
CA ALA A 11 0.22 -20.32 19.81
C ALA A 11 -1.06 -19.70 19.21
N ILE A 12 -1.87 -19.11 20.08
CA ILE A 12 -3.13 -18.48 19.70
C ILE A 12 -3.22 -17.07 20.29
N ALA A 13 -3.87 -16.17 19.60
CA ALA A 13 -4.19 -14.82 20.06
C ALA A 13 -5.57 -14.41 19.57
N LEU A 14 -6.24 -13.53 20.29
CA LEU A 14 -7.38 -12.81 19.74
C LEU A 14 -6.90 -11.87 18.62
N ALA A 15 -7.67 -11.76 17.55
CA ALA A 15 -7.30 -10.88 16.43
C ALA A 15 -7.26 -9.39 16.82
N SER A 16 -7.88 -9.03 17.93
CA SER A 16 -7.89 -7.67 18.47
C SER A 16 -6.67 -7.33 19.34
N ASP A 17 -5.89 -8.33 19.78
CA ASP A 17 -4.88 -8.13 20.85
C ASP A 17 -3.50 -8.60 20.42
N ASP A 18 -3.20 -9.13 19.35
CA ASP A 18 -1.88 -9.56 18.86
C ASP A 18 -0.94 -10.22 19.91
N THR A 19 -1.42 -10.45 21.15
CA THR A 19 -0.67 -11.09 22.24
C THR A 19 -0.83 -12.60 22.16
N PHE A 20 0.21 -13.28 21.69
CA PHE A 20 0.16 -14.73 21.48
C PHE A 20 0.46 -15.50 22.76
N GLU A 21 -0.47 -16.41 23.11
CA GLU A 21 -0.27 -17.40 24.15
C GLU A 21 0.10 -18.76 23.52
N THR A 22 1.18 -19.37 24.02
CA THR A 22 1.56 -20.72 23.59
C THR A 22 0.59 -21.73 24.15
N ILE A 23 0.09 -22.65 23.32
CA ILE A 23 -0.82 -23.73 23.72
C ILE A 23 -0.02 -24.81 24.48
N THR A 24 0.26 -24.56 25.75
CA THR A 24 1.15 -25.42 26.58
C THR A 24 0.41 -26.57 27.29
N ASN A 25 -0.85 -26.36 27.64
CA ASN A 25 -1.68 -27.33 28.40
C ASN A 25 -2.21 -28.47 27.52
N PHE A 26 -2.02 -28.42 26.23
CA PHE A 26 -2.55 -29.36 25.27
C PHE A 26 -1.45 -29.88 24.32
N TYR A 27 -1.66 -31.10 23.84
CA TYR A 27 -1.07 -31.54 22.59
C TYR A 27 -1.92 -31.02 21.45
N ALA A 28 -1.36 -30.21 20.57
CA ALA A 28 -2.08 -29.56 19.49
C ALA A 28 -1.69 -30.12 18.13
N THR A 29 -2.68 -30.44 17.32
CA THR A 29 -2.50 -30.84 15.92
C THR A 29 -3.41 -29.99 15.04
N VAL A 30 -2.86 -29.49 13.94
CA VAL A 30 -3.59 -28.64 12.99
C VAL A 30 -3.53 -29.25 11.60
N SER A 31 -4.67 -29.36 10.94
CA SER A 31 -4.76 -29.68 9.53
C SER A 31 -5.43 -28.54 8.78
N SER A 32 -4.89 -28.18 7.64
CA SER A 32 -5.38 -27.09 6.82
C SER A 32 -5.27 -27.46 5.35
N PRO A 33 -6.35 -27.87 4.70
CA PRO A 33 -6.36 -28.09 3.26
C PRO A 33 -6.08 -26.79 2.51
N ARG A 34 -5.70 -26.89 1.24
CA ARG A 34 -5.61 -25.71 0.39
C ARG A 34 -6.99 -25.09 0.19
N PRO A 35 -7.09 -23.76 0.12
CA PRO A 35 -8.37 -23.12 -0.18
C PRO A 35 -8.80 -23.43 -1.60
N GLU A 36 -10.09 -23.53 -1.80
CA GLU A 36 -10.66 -23.71 -3.12
C GLU A 36 -10.67 -22.39 -3.90
N ILE A 37 -10.47 -22.49 -5.21
CA ILE A 37 -10.62 -21.33 -6.10
C ILE A 37 -12.09 -20.98 -6.18
N LYS A 38 -12.41 -19.71 -5.94
CA LYS A 38 -13.75 -19.17 -6.14
C LYS A 38 -14.01 -19.02 -7.64
N ARG A 39 -14.70 -20.01 -8.22
CA ARG A 39 -15.04 -20.01 -9.64
C ARG A 39 -16.22 -19.08 -9.91
N SER A 40 -16.13 -18.35 -11.00
CA SER A 40 -17.20 -17.55 -11.55
C SER A 40 -17.43 -17.95 -13.01
N SER A 41 -18.68 -18.16 -13.38
CA SER A 41 -19.04 -18.53 -14.76
C SER A 41 -20.32 -17.83 -15.17
N ILE A 42 -20.46 -17.52 -16.46
CA ILE A 42 -21.65 -16.93 -17.06
C ILE A 42 -22.23 -17.93 -18.04
N SER A 43 -23.53 -18.24 -17.88
CA SER A 43 -24.31 -18.96 -18.88
C SER A 43 -24.97 -17.94 -19.81
N ILE A 44 -24.81 -18.14 -21.11
CA ILE A 44 -25.46 -17.31 -22.13
C ILE A 44 -26.59 -18.15 -22.75
N GLU A 45 -27.81 -17.60 -22.72
CA GLU A 45 -28.98 -18.27 -23.29
C GLU A 45 -28.77 -18.53 -24.79
N GLY A 46 -28.95 -19.79 -25.20
CA GLY A 46 -28.73 -20.24 -26.59
C GLY A 46 -27.31 -20.68 -26.92
N MET A 47 -26.38 -20.69 -25.95
CA MET A 47 -25.06 -21.31 -26.11
C MET A 47 -24.95 -22.60 -25.31
N ASP A 48 -24.32 -23.60 -25.88
CA ASP A 48 -23.94 -24.81 -25.17
C ASP A 48 -22.70 -24.55 -24.31
N GLY A 49 -22.83 -24.75 -22.98
CA GLY A 49 -21.75 -24.58 -22.02
C GLY A 49 -21.79 -23.25 -21.26
N VAL A 50 -20.74 -23.02 -20.46
CA VAL A 50 -20.57 -21.81 -19.66
C VAL A 50 -19.22 -21.17 -19.96
N ILE A 51 -19.17 -19.84 -19.92
CA ILE A 51 -17.91 -19.10 -20.02
C ILE A 51 -17.32 -18.96 -18.62
N ASP A 52 -16.10 -19.45 -18.42
CA ASP A 52 -15.37 -19.24 -17.16
C ASP A 52 -14.86 -17.79 -17.11
N THR A 53 -15.35 -17.06 -16.13
CA THR A 53 -15.01 -15.65 -15.89
C THR A 53 -14.15 -15.47 -14.64
N THR A 54 -13.61 -16.55 -14.09
CA THR A 54 -12.88 -16.58 -12.81
C THR A 54 -11.74 -15.55 -12.76
N GLU A 55 -11.05 -15.32 -13.87
CA GLU A 55 -9.90 -14.41 -13.95
C GLU A 55 -10.25 -13.00 -14.47
N LEU A 56 -11.44 -12.79 -15.02
CA LEU A 56 -11.84 -11.50 -15.60
C LEU A 56 -11.92 -10.35 -14.57
N SER A 57 -12.02 -10.68 -13.29
CA SER A 57 -12.14 -9.69 -12.21
C SER A 57 -10.83 -9.32 -11.51
N GLY A 58 -9.69 -9.53 -12.18
CA GLY A 58 -8.37 -9.07 -11.69
C GLY A 58 -7.59 -10.08 -10.89
N GLY A 59 -7.69 -11.37 -11.21
CA GLY A 59 -6.90 -12.47 -10.65
C GLY A 59 -7.74 -13.51 -9.92
N VAL A 60 -7.09 -14.64 -9.60
CA VAL A 60 -7.74 -15.78 -8.95
C VAL A 60 -8.15 -15.43 -7.53
N LYS A 61 -9.41 -15.59 -7.20
CA LYS A 61 -9.96 -15.44 -5.85
C LYS A 61 -10.15 -16.81 -5.20
N TYR A 62 -10.02 -16.86 -3.90
CA TYR A 62 -10.14 -18.08 -3.12
C TYR A 62 -11.30 -17.98 -2.12
N ASN A 63 -11.94 -19.11 -1.85
CA ASN A 63 -12.86 -19.26 -0.74
C ASN A 63 -12.07 -19.33 0.57
N ASN A 64 -12.72 -19.03 1.70
CA ASN A 64 -12.17 -19.31 3.01
C ASN A 64 -11.76 -20.78 3.10
N ARG A 65 -10.78 -21.07 3.96
CA ARG A 65 -10.35 -22.44 4.24
C ARG A 65 -10.83 -22.88 5.61
N THR A 66 -11.15 -24.15 5.76
CA THR A 66 -11.39 -24.74 7.07
C THR A 66 -10.06 -25.21 7.66
N VAL A 67 -9.68 -24.64 8.80
CA VAL A 67 -8.53 -25.10 9.57
C VAL A 67 -9.04 -25.89 10.76
N ASN A 68 -8.67 -27.17 10.85
CA ASN A 68 -9.05 -28.03 11.98
C ASN A 68 -7.95 -28.01 13.03
N LEU A 69 -8.28 -27.61 14.25
CA LEU A 69 -7.41 -27.65 15.41
C LEU A 69 -7.90 -28.76 16.36
N TRP A 70 -7.07 -29.74 16.60
CA TRP A 70 -7.31 -30.79 17.60
C TRP A 70 -6.44 -30.53 18.83
N LEU A 71 -7.08 -30.51 19.98
CA LEU A 71 -6.41 -30.38 21.27
C LEU A 71 -6.68 -31.66 22.12
N ILE A 72 -5.61 -32.18 22.71
CA ILE A 72 -5.68 -33.30 23.66
C ILE A 72 -5.05 -32.81 24.95
N THR A 73 -5.77 -32.93 26.08
CA THR A 73 -5.27 -32.49 27.38
C THR A 73 -4.04 -33.28 27.80
N LYS A 74 -3.06 -32.58 28.35
CA LYS A 74 -1.93 -33.22 29.04
C LYS A 74 -2.35 -33.69 30.45
N SER A 75 -1.57 -34.54 31.07
CA SER A 75 -1.87 -35.11 32.39
C SER A 75 -2.03 -34.07 33.52
N ASN A 76 -1.45 -32.90 33.35
CA ASN A 76 -1.53 -31.81 34.32
C ASN A 76 -2.57 -30.72 33.94
N THR A 77 -3.36 -30.94 32.90
CA THR A 77 -4.38 -29.98 32.46
C THR A 77 -5.63 -30.18 33.29
N THR A 78 -6.12 -29.12 33.89
CA THR A 78 -7.38 -29.14 34.68
C THR A 78 -8.55 -28.73 33.78
N ASP A 79 -9.79 -29.05 34.18
CA ASP A 79 -10.99 -28.61 33.48
C ASP A 79 -11.06 -27.07 33.41
N ALA A 80 -10.61 -26.36 34.45
CA ALA A 80 -10.53 -24.92 34.45
C ALA A 80 -9.61 -24.37 33.35
N ASN A 81 -8.53 -25.06 32.96
CA ASN A 81 -7.69 -24.70 31.84
C ASN A 81 -8.44 -24.85 30.51
N VAL A 82 -9.27 -25.92 30.39
CA VAL A 82 -10.10 -26.14 29.20
C VAL A 82 -11.17 -25.06 29.08
N ASP A 83 -11.90 -24.81 30.16
CA ASP A 83 -12.97 -23.80 30.22
C ASP A 83 -12.45 -22.40 29.94
N ASN A 84 -11.27 -22.06 30.46
CA ASN A 84 -10.62 -20.80 30.18
C ASN A 84 -10.25 -20.66 28.67
N PHE A 85 -9.69 -21.73 28.07
CA PHE A 85 -9.39 -21.73 26.64
C PHE A 85 -10.65 -21.56 25.80
N VAL A 86 -11.71 -22.33 26.10
CA VAL A 86 -12.97 -22.26 25.37
C VAL A 86 -13.62 -20.89 25.51
N SER A 87 -13.75 -20.35 26.72
CA SER A 87 -14.39 -19.05 26.96
C SER A 87 -13.60 -17.87 26.35
N THR A 88 -12.29 -18.01 26.23
CA THR A 88 -11.43 -16.96 25.67
C THR A 88 -11.48 -16.91 24.14
N TYR A 89 -11.46 -18.06 23.46
CA TYR A 89 -11.18 -18.12 22.03
C TYR A 89 -12.33 -18.59 21.15
N VAL A 90 -13.32 -19.33 21.71
CA VAL A 90 -14.43 -19.84 20.91
C VAL A 90 -15.36 -18.73 20.47
N ASP A 91 -15.88 -18.85 19.24
CA ASP A 91 -16.75 -17.90 18.54
C ASP A 91 -16.12 -16.51 18.34
N ARG A 92 -14.80 -16.42 18.46
CA ARG A 92 -14.04 -15.20 18.22
C ARG A 92 -13.12 -15.33 17.01
N VAL A 93 -12.75 -14.19 16.44
CA VAL A 93 -11.72 -14.14 15.40
C VAL A 93 -10.35 -14.19 16.09
N VAL A 94 -9.56 -15.18 15.70
CA VAL A 94 -8.27 -15.47 16.32
C VAL A 94 -7.18 -15.58 15.26
N TRP A 95 -5.94 -15.38 15.69
CA TRP A 95 -4.76 -15.81 15.01
C TRP A 95 -4.30 -17.15 15.57
N LEU A 96 -4.10 -18.16 14.71
CA LEU A 96 -3.51 -19.45 15.08
C LEU A 96 -2.14 -19.58 14.44
N LYS A 97 -1.10 -19.53 15.26
CA LYS A 97 0.30 -19.43 14.86
C LYS A 97 1.01 -20.75 15.00
N ASN A 98 1.64 -21.20 13.91
CA ASN A 98 2.62 -22.27 13.95
C ASN A 98 4.00 -21.66 14.20
N VAL A 99 4.48 -21.74 15.42
CA VAL A 99 5.78 -21.16 15.82
C VAL A 99 6.95 -21.91 15.17
N THR A 100 6.81 -23.22 14.96
CA THR A 100 7.85 -24.07 14.39
C THR A 100 8.09 -23.77 12.90
N ASP A 101 7.00 -23.64 12.13
CA ASP A 101 7.10 -23.49 10.67
C ASP A 101 7.02 -22.03 10.21
N GLY A 102 6.81 -21.07 11.12
CA GLY A 102 6.89 -19.65 10.82
C GLY A 102 5.68 -19.07 10.05
N TYR A 103 4.48 -19.61 10.23
CA TYR A 103 3.26 -19.10 9.63
C TYR A 103 2.07 -19.07 10.59
N GLN A 104 1.02 -18.35 10.20
CA GLN A 104 -0.20 -18.23 10.99
C GLN A 104 -1.45 -18.13 10.10
N TYR A 105 -2.59 -18.49 10.68
CA TYR A 105 -3.91 -18.38 10.08
C TYR A 105 -4.75 -17.39 10.87
N LYS A 106 -5.66 -16.69 10.18
CA LYS A 106 -6.64 -15.79 10.79
C LYS A 106 -8.04 -16.26 10.47
N GLY A 107 -8.90 -16.39 11.45
CA GLY A 107 -10.29 -16.83 11.24
C GLY A 107 -11.08 -16.92 12.53
N ARG A 108 -12.36 -17.27 12.39
CA ARG A 108 -13.26 -17.50 13.52
C ARG A 108 -13.15 -18.96 13.97
N LEU A 109 -12.89 -19.16 15.25
CA LEU A 109 -12.74 -20.46 15.87
C LEU A 109 -14.08 -20.93 16.45
N THR A 110 -14.50 -22.15 16.12
CA THR A 110 -15.74 -22.76 16.60
C THR A 110 -15.43 -24.14 17.22
N LEU A 111 -15.98 -24.43 18.38
CA LEU A 111 -15.87 -25.74 19.00
C LEU A 111 -16.89 -26.70 18.34
N VAL A 112 -16.39 -27.79 17.76
CA VAL A 112 -17.23 -28.78 17.04
C VAL A 112 -17.43 -30.06 17.87
N TYR A 113 -16.42 -30.41 18.66
CA TYR A 113 -16.45 -31.66 19.43
C TYR A 113 -15.68 -31.50 20.74
N ASP A 114 -16.25 -32.05 21.82
CA ASP A 114 -15.65 -32.15 23.14
C ASP A 114 -16.06 -33.47 23.77
N THR A 115 -15.13 -34.22 24.30
CA THR A 115 -15.46 -35.47 25.03
C THR A 115 -16.06 -35.25 26.42
N GLU A 116 -16.00 -33.97 26.93
CA GLU A 116 -16.49 -33.54 28.26
C GLU A 116 -15.98 -34.34 29.45
N VAL A 117 -15.90 -35.67 29.32
CA VAL A 117 -15.46 -36.57 30.36
C VAL A 117 -14.37 -37.51 29.82
N GLY A 118 -13.34 -37.71 30.61
CA GLY A 118 -12.27 -38.64 30.30
C GLY A 118 -10.89 -38.04 30.36
N SER A 119 -9.90 -38.88 30.62
CA SER A 119 -8.49 -38.49 30.59
C SER A 119 -7.76 -39.36 29.57
N PRO A 120 -7.22 -38.79 28.49
CA PRO A 120 -7.20 -37.35 28.14
C PRO A 120 -8.51 -36.85 27.48
N ARG A 121 -8.94 -35.63 27.82
CA ARG A 121 -10.06 -34.94 27.16
C ARG A 121 -9.63 -34.52 25.76
N LYS A 122 -10.50 -34.65 24.76
CA LYS A 122 -10.25 -34.36 23.37
C LYS A 122 -11.20 -33.27 22.87
N LEU A 123 -10.66 -32.22 22.28
CA LEU A 123 -11.45 -31.15 21.72
C LEU A 123 -11.09 -31.00 20.23
N LYS A 124 -12.10 -30.75 19.40
CA LYS A 124 -11.94 -30.38 17.99
C LYS A 124 -12.54 -29.03 17.78
N PHE A 125 -11.76 -28.15 17.21
CA PHE A 125 -12.18 -26.83 16.75
C PHE A 125 -12.07 -26.76 15.23
N GLU A 126 -13.01 -26.08 14.63
CA GLU A 126 -12.94 -25.67 13.22
C GLU A 126 -12.80 -24.17 13.18
N MET A 127 -11.85 -23.70 12.38
CA MET A 127 -11.66 -22.29 12.13
C MET A 127 -12.06 -21.99 10.68
N ASP A 128 -13.06 -21.13 10.49
CA ASP A 128 -13.34 -20.53 9.20
C ASP A 128 -12.29 -19.44 8.97
N ALA A 129 -11.22 -19.81 8.29
CA ALA A 129 -10.03 -18.99 8.13
C ALA A 129 -9.98 -18.30 6.77
N GLU A 130 -9.39 -17.12 6.75
CA GLU A 130 -9.00 -16.47 5.52
C GLU A 130 -8.18 -17.44 4.63
N PRO A 131 -8.25 -17.34 3.29
CA PRO A 131 -7.67 -18.36 2.42
C PRO A 131 -6.14 -18.46 2.51
N PHE A 132 -5.48 -17.48 3.11
CA PHE A 132 -4.02 -17.35 3.09
C PHE A 132 -3.34 -17.85 4.36
N LYS A 133 -2.08 -18.26 4.21
CA LYS A 133 -1.12 -18.43 5.31
C LYS A 133 -0.27 -17.16 5.38
N TYR A 134 -0.27 -16.52 6.53
CA TYR A 134 0.49 -15.31 6.77
C TYR A 134 1.83 -15.62 7.41
N ALA A 135 2.88 -14.91 7.03
CA ALA A 135 4.16 -14.97 7.73
C ALA A 135 3.99 -14.45 9.16
N ILE A 136 4.76 -15.01 10.11
CA ILE A 136 4.72 -14.60 11.52
C ILE A 136 5.27 -13.17 11.70
N GLY A 137 6.32 -12.82 10.95
CA GLY A 137 6.91 -11.48 11.00
C GLY A 137 6.26 -10.52 10.01
N GLU A 138 6.18 -9.27 10.39
CA GLU A 138 5.89 -8.21 9.44
C GLU A 138 7.14 -7.88 8.65
N THR A 139 6.99 -7.65 7.35
CA THR A 139 8.02 -7.04 6.54
C THR A 139 7.89 -5.53 6.76
N VAL A 140 8.89 -4.92 7.38
CA VAL A 140 8.89 -3.49 7.64
C VAL A 140 9.89 -2.83 6.72
N TYR A 141 9.42 -1.89 5.92
CA TYR A 141 10.25 -0.94 5.20
C TYR A 141 10.11 0.41 5.89
N GLY A 142 11.22 0.97 6.36
CA GLY A 142 11.10 2.19 7.11
C GLY A 142 12.40 2.93 7.34
N GLY A 143 12.27 4.13 7.91
CA GLY A 143 13.39 4.98 8.26
C GLY A 143 13.90 5.83 7.10
N TYR A 144 13.18 5.92 6.00
CA TYR A 144 13.56 6.80 4.90
C TYR A 144 13.36 8.26 5.29
N THR A 145 14.45 9.01 5.25
CA THR A 145 14.39 10.47 5.26
C THR A 145 13.91 10.92 3.89
N TYR A 146 12.88 11.73 3.83
CA TYR A 146 12.40 12.27 2.56
C TYR A 146 13.48 13.07 1.88
N GLY A 147 13.89 12.64 0.70
CA GLY A 147 14.60 13.46 -0.26
C GLY A 147 13.61 13.98 -1.28
N VAL A 148 12.88 15.03 -0.95
CA VAL A 148 12.13 15.76 -1.95
C VAL A 148 13.06 16.80 -2.53
N GLU A 149 13.43 16.64 -3.77
CA GLU A 149 14.16 17.65 -4.50
C GLU A 149 13.15 18.62 -5.12
N VAL A 150 13.07 19.82 -4.57
CA VAL A 150 12.17 20.88 -5.04
C VAL A 150 12.95 21.87 -5.89
N SER A 151 12.56 22.00 -7.15
CA SER A 151 13.10 22.98 -8.08
C SER A 151 12.06 24.07 -8.34
N LYS A 152 12.34 25.29 -7.87
CA LYS A 152 11.57 26.49 -8.22
C LYS A 152 12.14 27.06 -9.50
N LEU A 153 11.32 27.18 -10.57
CA LEU A 153 11.78 27.58 -11.88
C LEU A 153 11.89 29.10 -11.99
N ASP A 154 13.08 29.58 -12.27
CA ASP A 154 13.36 30.98 -12.47
C ASP A 154 13.44 31.32 -13.97
N PHE A 155 12.31 31.68 -14.57
CA PHE A 155 12.18 31.95 -15.99
C PHE A 155 12.95 33.20 -16.48
N LEU A 156 13.42 34.05 -15.57
CA LEU A 156 14.30 35.16 -15.94
C LEU A 156 15.72 34.67 -16.24
N ASN A 157 16.16 33.64 -15.55
CA ASN A 157 17.51 33.09 -15.65
C ASN A 157 17.57 31.79 -16.45
N MET A 158 16.42 31.30 -16.96
CA MET A 158 16.37 30.14 -17.83
C MET A 158 16.47 30.50 -19.30
N ASP A 159 17.12 29.65 -20.09
CA ASP A 159 17.20 29.81 -21.54
C ASP A 159 15.84 29.58 -22.20
N LYS A 160 15.30 30.62 -22.82
CA LYS A 160 14.08 30.50 -23.60
C LYS A 160 14.41 29.91 -24.98
N ILE A 161 13.78 28.74 -25.26
CA ILE A 161 14.01 28.02 -26.53
C ILE A 161 13.02 28.39 -27.64
N GLY A 162 11.95 29.15 -27.33
CA GLY A 162 10.96 29.54 -28.33
C GLY A 162 9.92 30.54 -27.85
N GLY A 163 9.12 31.01 -28.78
CA GLY A 163 7.99 31.93 -28.56
C GLY A 163 8.30 33.42 -28.49
N GLY A 164 7.26 34.24 -28.53
CA GLY A 164 7.33 35.72 -28.57
C GLY A 164 7.19 36.41 -27.21
N LEU A 165 6.64 35.76 -26.19
CA LEU A 165 6.53 36.33 -24.84
C LEU A 165 7.91 36.58 -24.23
N THR A 166 8.05 37.71 -23.55
CA THR A 166 9.30 38.11 -22.89
C THR A 166 9.09 38.10 -21.37
N ALA A 167 9.91 37.35 -20.63
CA ALA A 167 10.03 37.47 -19.19
C ALA A 167 10.63 38.85 -18.85
N SER A 168 9.99 39.62 -17.99
CA SER A 168 10.33 41.03 -17.77
C SER A 168 10.77 41.36 -16.35
N SER A 169 10.24 40.68 -15.35
CA SER A 169 10.54 40.89 -13.94
C SER A 169 9.93 39.81 -13.10
N HIS A 170 10.38 39.69 -11.86
CA HIS A 170 9.67 38.93 -10.82
C HIS A 170 8.56 39.76 -10.15
N ARG A 171 7.60 39.11 -9.52
CA ARG A 171 6.65 39.76 -8.63
C ARG A 171 7.41 40.28 -7.38
N TYR A 172 7.01 41.44 -6.88
CA TYR A 172 7.69 42.11 -5.75
C TYR A 172 7.82 41.25 -4.48
N ASP A 173 6.84 40.39 -4.23
CA ASP A 173 6.73 39.53 -3.02
C ASP A 173 7.25 38.10 -3.24
N ASP A 174 7.58 37.69 -4.47
CA ASP A 174 8.07 36.35 -4.79
C ASP A 174 8.97 36.34 -6.02
N GLU A 175 10.25 36.06 -5.80
CA GLU A 175 11.28 36.02 -6.86
C GLU A 175 11.06 34.97 -7.95
N TYR A 176 10.26 33.93 -7.66
CA TYR A 176 9.96 32.83 -8.59
C TYR A 176 8.67 33.04 -9.38
N VAL A 177 7.85 34.02 -9.05
CA VAL A 177 6.71 34.43 -9.86
C VAL A 177 7.14 35.40 -10.94
N THR A 178 7.37 34.87 -12.12
CA THR A 178 7.85 35.68 -13.27
C THR A 178 6.68 36.37 -14.00
N ILE A 179 6.84 37.64 -14.31
CA ILE A 179 5.92 38.45 -15.12
C ILE A 179 6.34 38.37 -16.57
N PHE A 180 5.40 38.06 -17.46
CA PHE A 180 5.59 37.97 -18.91
C PHE A 180 4.80 39.06 -19.61
N ARG A 181 5.35 39.55 -20.72
CA ARG A 181 4.75 40.57 -21.57
C ARG A 181 4.69 40.09 -23.02
N GLY A 182 3.58 40.36 -23.67
CA GLY A 182 3.31 40.04 -25.06
C GLY A 182 1.83 40.01 -25.35
N PRO A 183 1.40 39.97 -26.63
CA PRO A 183 0.02 39.86 -27.05
C PRO A 183 -0.63 38.55 -26.60
N ALA A 184 -1.97 38.55 -26.51
CA ALA A 184 -2.74 37.36 -26.30
C ALA A 184 -2.43 36.28 -27.35
N GLY A 185 -2.36 35.02 -26.92
CA GLY A 185 -2.02 33.87 -27.76
C GLY A 185 -0.54 33.67 -28.01
N GLN A 186 0.32 34.67 -27.72
CA GLN A 186 1.76 34.42 -27.74
C GLN A 186 2.21 33.56 -26.58
N TYR A 187 3.29 32.79 -26.78
CA TYR A 187 3.84 31.92 -25.78
C TYR A 187 5.35 32.18 -25.56
N ALA A 188 5.86 31.71 -24.45
CA ALA A 188 7.27 31.47 -24.19
C ALA A 188 7.47 29.98 -23.90
N LEU A 189 8.55 29.42 -24.41
CA LEU A 189 8.91 28.01 -24.23
C LEU A 189 10.29 27.93 -23.59
N TYR A 190 10.37 27.24 -22.49
CA TYR A 190 11.59 27.00 -21.73
C TYR A 190 11.86 25.49 -21.64
N GLU A 191 13.12 25.15 -21.53
CA GLU A 191 13.54 23.76 -21.29
C GLU A 191 14.15 23.63 -19.90
N PHE A 192 13.78 22.55 -19.18
CA PHE A 192 14.29 22.28 -17.85
C PHE A 192 14.81 20.84 -17.77
N PRO A 193 16.04 20.63 -17.25
CA PRO A 193 16.62 19.31 -17.14
C PRO A 193 15.92 18.49 -16.06
N VAL A 194 15.61 17.25 -16.39
CA VAL A 194 15.00 16.26 -15.48
C VAL A 194 15.72 14.91 -15.62
N THR A 195 15.52 14.03 -14.68
CA THR A 195 16.06 12.66 -14.78
C THR A 195 14.99 11.75 -15.41
N GLN A 196 15.32 11.17 -16.56
CA GLN A 196 14.44 10.23 -17.24
C GLN A 196 14.06 9.07 -16.32
N GLY A 197 12.78 8.69 -16.33
CA GLY A 197 12.22 7.61 -15.50
C GLY A 197 11.83 8.03 -14.08
N ASN A 198 12.22 9.23 -13.64
CA ASN A 198 11.77 9.74 -12.34
C ASN A 198 10.37 10.34 -12.44
N PHE A 199 9.67 10.33 -11.33
CA PHE A 199 8.34 10.90 -11.20
C PHE A 199 8.43 12.33 -10.67
N TYR A 200 7.62 13.21 -11.22
CA TYR A 200 7.56 14.62 -10.87
C TYR A 200 6.12 15.06 -10.64
N ILE A 201 5.93 16.01 -9.71
CA ILE A 201 4.71 16.78 -9.53
C ILE A 201 5.04 18.25 -9.78
N ALA A 202 4.13 18.96 -10.42
CA ALA A 202 4.30 20.37 -10.70
C ALA A 202 3.20 21.20 -10.01
N GLU A 203 3.60 22.08 -9.11
CA GLU A 203 2.72 23.14 -8.61
C GLU A 203 2.81 24.36 -9.52
N ILE A 204 1.67 24.82 -10.01
CA ILE A 204 1.57 25.92 -10.97
C ILE A 204 0.71 27.03 -10.40
N GLU A 205 1.31 28.14 -10.03
CA GLU A 205 0.61 29.41 -9.79
C GLU A 205 0.63 30.24 -11.07
N LYS A 206 -0.53 30.72 -11.53
CA LYS A 206 -0.65 31.48 -12.78
C LYS A 206 -1.73 32.55 -12.71
N ARG A 207 -1.48 33.67 -13.44
CA ARG A 207 -2.49 34.71 -13.62
C ARG A 207 -2.45 35.16 -15.09
N ALA A 208 -3.63 35.20 -15.73
CA ALA A 208 -3.80 35.55 -17.14
C ALA A 208 -2.90 34.75 -18.10
N ALA A 209 -2.51 33.53 -17.71
CA ALA A 209 -1.66 32.64 -18.50
C ALA A 209 -2.24 31.20 -18.48
N THR A 210 -1.95 30.46 -19.54
CA THR A 210 -1.98 29.01 -19.57
C THR A 210 -0.56 28.50 -19.44
N VAL A 211 -0.34 27.52 -18.54
CA VAL A 211 0.98 26.90 -18.35
C VAL A 211 0.81 25.41 -18.60
N GLU A 212 1.66 24.88 -19.47
CA GLU A 212 1.69 23.47 -19.85
C GLU A 212 3.09 22.90 -19.61
N ILE A 213 3.16 21.70 -19.09
CA ILE A 213 4.40 20.93 -18.99
C ILE A 213 4.36 19.87 -20.09
N LEU A 214 5.40 19.84 -20.91
CA LEU A 214 5.43 19.07 -22.13
C LEU A 214 6.64 18.14 -22.16
N ASP A 215 6.54 17.02 -22.84
CA ASP A 215 7.69 16.21 -23.23
C ASP A 215 8.47 16.84 -24.40
N ALA A 216 9.56 16.21 -24.81
CA ALA A 216 10.36 16.64 -25.94
C ALA A 216 9.59 16.61 -27.30
N SER A 217 8.51 15.85 -27.39
CA SER A 217 7.62 15.74 -28.55
C SER A 217 6.42 16.69 -28.48
N ASN A 218 6.38 17.59 -27.47
CA ASN A 218 5.30 18.53 -27.16
C ASN A 218 3.96 17.89 -26.75
N ASN A 219 3.96 16.65 -26.25
CA ASN A 219 2.80 16.08 -25.59
C ASN A 219 2.71 16.62 -24.16
N ALA A 220 1.50 16.98 -23.72
CA ALA A 220 1.28 17.50 -22.38
C ALA A 220 1.38 16.40 -21.32
N TYR A 221 2.09 16.71 -20.25
CA TYR A 221 2.07 15.96 -19.02
C TYR A 221 0.96 16.45 -18.09
N ASP A 222 0.43 15.55 -17.26
CA ASP A 222 -0.42 15.93 -16.15
C ASP A 222 0.43 16.58 -15.06
N PRO A 223 0.20 17.83 -14.66
CA PRO A 223 0.97 18.48 -13.60
C PRO A 223 0.81 17.79 -12.23
N ASP A 224 -0.33 17.11 -11.96
CA ASP A 224 -0.57 16.41 -10.72
C ASP A 224 0.30 15.15 -10.56
N GLY A 225 0.96 14.72 -11.64
CA GLY A 225 1.97 13.65 -11.57
C GLY A 225 2.32 13.05 -12.93
N PHE A 226 3.62 13.04 -13.26
CA PHE A 226 4.12 12.46 -14.50
C PHE A 226 5.48 11.79 -14.34
N THR A 227 5.75 10.79 -15.17
CA THR A 227 7.08 10.20 -15.31
C THR A 227 7.80 10.84 -16.50
N ALA A 228 8.99 11.39 -16.25
CA ALA A 228 9.78 12.01 -17.33
C ALA A 228 10.21 10.95 -18.35
N THR A 229 9.81 11.13 -19.61
CA THR A 229 10.15 10.22 -20.74
C THR A 229 11.51 10.53 -21.36
N GLY A 230 12.09 11.70 -21.07
CA GLY A 230 13.40 12.15 -21.55
C GLY A 230 14.22 12.85 -20.47
N SER A 231 15.38 13.35 -20.84
CA SER A 231 16.29 14.10 -19.97
C SER A 231 15.89 15.55 -19.74
N ASN A 232 14.91 16.06 -20.49
CA ASN A 232 14.39 17.41 -20.37
C ASN A 232 12.87 17.42 -20.49
N ILE A 233 12.24 18.36 -19.82
CA ILE A 233 10.83 18.74 -20.03
C ILE A 233 10.79 20.17 -20.60
N ARG A 234 9.69 20.50 -21.26
CA ARG A 234 9.41 21.83 -21.76
C ARG A 234 8.26 22.44 -21.00
N ILE A 235 8.41 23.75 -20.69
CA ILE A 235 7.38 24.52 -20.04
C ILE A 235 6.94 25.60 -21.00
N ARG A 236 5.67 25.52 -21.43
CA ARG A 236 5.03 26.50 -22.29
C ARG A 236 4.14 27.41 -21.47
N ILE A 237 4.38 28.70 -21.55
CA ILE A 237 3.58 29.76 -20.92
C ILE A 237 2.92 30.54 -22.01
N THR A 238 1.59 30.56 -22.10
CA THR A 238 0.81 31.25 -23.12
C THR A 238 0.00 32.37 -22.48
N ALA A 239 0.11 33.58 -23.00
CA ALA A 239 -0.70 34.71 -22.51
C ALA A 239 -2.16 34.59 -22.95
N ASN A 240 -3.10 34.68 -22.00
CA ASN A 240 -4.53 34.62 -22.27
C ASN A 240 -5.14 35.99 -22.60
N SER A 241 -4.38 37.07 -22.44
CA SER A 241 -4.81 38.44 -22.71
C SER A 241 -3.63 39.32 -23.14
N ASN A 242 -3.89 40.53 -23.62
CA ASN A 242 -2.86 41.54 -23.94
C ASN A 242 -2.27 42.21 -22.68
N MET A 243 -2.77 41.86 -21.49
CA MET A 243 -2.22 42.35 -20.22
C MET A 243 -1.04 41.49 -19.81
N PRO A 244 -0.10 42.04 -19.01
CA PRO A 244 0.96 41.23 -18.44
C PRO A 244 0.39 40.00 -17.72
N CYS A 245 0.95 38.84 -17.99
CA CYS A 245 0.59 37.58 -17.32
C CYS A 245 1.74 37.16 -16.40
N SER A 246 1.43 36.22 -15.46
CA SER A 246 2.45 35.72 -14.58
C SER A 246 2.35 34.22 -14.43
N ALA A 247 3.49 33.58 -14.17
CA ALA A 247 3.59 32.18 -13.86
C ALA A 247 4.70 31.90 -12.83
N LYS A 248 4.43 30.91 -11.98
CA LYS A 248 5.41 30.24 -11.12
C LYS A 248 5.21 28.75 -11.29
N VAL A 249 6.29 28.04 -11.46
CA VAL A 249 6.28 26.57 -11.55
C VAL A 249 7.28 26.03 -10.56
N THR A 250 6.81 25.16 -9.68
CA THR A 250 7.65 24.42 -8.74
C THR A 250 7.57 22.95 -9.11
N LEU A 251 8.71 22.34 -9.43
CA LEU A 251 8.81 20.91 -9.71
C LEU A 251 9.31 20.17 -8.49
N THR A 252 8.56 19.17 -8.07
CA THR A 252 8.94 18.26 -6.99
C THR A 252 9.30 16.92 -7.59
N LYS A 253 10.58 16.55 -7.50
CA LYS A 253 11.07 15.22 -7.89
C LYS A 253 10.77 14.22 -6.78
N ILE A 254 10.15 13.12 -7.14
CA ILE A 254 9.76 12.06 -6.21
C ILE A 254 10.61 10.83 -6.48
N SER A 255 11.32 10.37 -5.44
CA SER A 255 12.07 9.14 -5.49
C SER A 255 11.18 7.96 -5.08
N PHE A 256 11.10 6.95 -5.96
CA PHE A 256 10.40 5.71 -5.67
C PHE A 256 11.32 4.69 -5.02
N PHE A 257 10.75 3.97 -4.07
CA PHE A 257 11.36 2.77 -3.50
C PHE A 257 10.71 1.53 -4.10
N SER A 258 11.50 0.53 -4.45
CA SER A 258 10.99 -0.74 -4.96
C SER A 258 11.05 -1.80 -3.87
N VAL A 259 9.96 -2.54 -3.72
CA VAL A 259 9.89 -3.71 -2.85
C VAL A 259 9.31 -4.90 -3.61
N GLN A 260 9.82 -6.08 -3.30
CA GLN A 260 9.32 -7.32 -3.87
C GLN A 260 8.37 -8.02 -2.89
N ASN A 261 7.19 -8.38 -3.38
CA ASN A 261 6.28 -9.27 -2.69
C ASN A 261 6.19 -10.60 -3.47
N ASP A 262 6.77 -11.65 -2.91
CA ASP A 262 6.76 -13.01 -3.45
C ASP A 262 5.52 -13.82 -3.06
N GLY A 263 4.61 -13.21 -2.30
CA GLY A 263 3.34 -13.76 -1.86
C GLY A 263 2.15 -13.29 -2.70
N VAL A 264 0.95 -13.48 -2.18
CA VAL A 264 -0.28 -12.92 -2.76
C VAL A 264 -0.41 -11.43 -2.42
N ASP A 265 -1.36 -10.75 -3.07
CA ASP A 265 -1.70 -9.38 -2.75
C ASP A 265 -2.13 -9.25 -1.28
N VAL A 266 -1.55 -8.31 -0.55
CA VAL A 266 -1.80 -8.12 0.89
C VAL A 266 -2.00 -6.65 1.22
N LEU A 267 -2.89 -6.40 2.18
CA LEU A 267 -3.06 -5.07 2.75
C LEU A 267 -1.80 -4.67 3.52
N ALA A 268 -1.32 -3.47 3.28
CA ALA A 268 -0.23 -2.88 4.05
C ALA A 268 -0.75 -1.85 5.05
N TYR A 269 0.12 -1.55 6.01
CA TYR A 269 -0.08 -0.52 7.03
C TYR A 269 1.07 0.48 6.93
N TYR A 270 0.79 1.73 7.20
CA TYR A 270 1.83 2.74 7.30
C TYR A 270 1.81 3.39 8.68
N ASP A 271 2.97 3.83 9.11
CA ASP A 271 3.14 4.63 10.31
C ASP A 271 4.09 5.80 10.05
N THR A 272 3.88 6.91 10.73
CA THR A 272 4.71 8.11 10.60
C THR A 272 5.15 8.60 11.95
N LEU A 273 6.45 8.84 12.11
CA LEU A 273 6.97 9.55 13.27
C LEU A 273 6.90 11.07 13.00
N ASN A 274 6.21 11.78 13.89
CA ASN A 274 6.04 13.24 13.87
C ASN A 274 5.39 13.77 12.56
N PRO A 275 4.13 13.38 12.25
CA PRO A 275 3.45 13.89 11.07
C PRO A 275 3.11 15.37 11.26
N THR A 276 3.82 16.24 10.55
CA THR A 276 3.49 17.67 10.47
C THR A 276 3.15 18.00 9.02
N GLY A 277 1.90 18.41 8.77
CA GLY A 277 1.44 18.83 7.45
C GLY A 277 0.75 17.73 6.62
N THR A 278 0.55 17.99 5.34
CA THR A 278 -0.12 17.09 4.41
C THR A 278 0.91 16.22 3.72
N SER A 279 0.87 14.92 3.97
CA SER A 279 1.73 13.93 3.32
C SER A 279 0.90 13.02 2.44
N TYR A 280 1.48 12.58 1.34
CA TYR A 280 0.86 11.68 0.38
C TYR A 280 1.70 10.42 0.19
N LEU A 281 1.04 9.29 0.04
CA LEU A 281 1.67 8.04 -0.33
C LEU A 281 1.29 7.72 -1.77
N PHE A 282 2.29 7.49 -2.61
CA PHE A 282 2.09 6.89 -3.93
C PHE A 282 2.46 5.42 -3.87
N LEU A 283 1.61 4.58 -4.41
CA LEU A 283 1.84 3.15 -4.56
C LEU A 283 1.54 2.76 -6.00
N ASN A 284 2.54 2.23 -6.70
CA ASN A 284 2.44 1.80 -8.10
C ASN A 284 1.87 2.89 -9.04
N GLY A 285 2.27 4.14 -8.82
CA GLY A 285 1.82 5.30 -9.60
C GLY A 285 0.43 5.85 -9.22
N LYS A 286 -0.23 5.26 -8.21
CA LYS A 286 -1.53 5.73 -7.71
C LYS A 286 -1.35 6.46 -6.39
N LEU A 287 -1.98 7.62 -6.26
CA LEU A 287 -2.09 8.35 -4.99
C LEU A 287 -3.01 7.58 -4.04
N ILE A 288 -2.50 7.27 -2.84
CA ILE A 288 -3.26 6.61 -1.79
C ILE A 288 -3.65 7.66 -0.75
N PRO A 289 -4.94 7.92 -0.55
CA PRO A 289 -5.37 8.83 0.50
C PRO A 289 -5.02 8.25 1.87
N LEU A 290 -4.35 9.05 2.70
CA LEU A 290 -3.93 8.65 4.03
C LEU A 290 -4.84 9.31 5.07
N ASP A 291 -5.35 8.53 6.00
CA ASP A 291 -6.11 9.03 7.17
C ASP A 291 -5.19 9.11 8.38
N TYR A 292 -4.67 10.29 8.67
CA TYR A 292 -3.72 10.55 9.77
C TYR A 292 -4.32 10.40 11.17
N THR A 293 -5.62 10.22 11.27
CA THR A 293 -6.31 10.09 12.55
C THR A 293 -6.35 8.66 13.09
N LYS A 294 -6.02 7.66 12.25
CA LYS A 294 -6.06 6.24 12.60
C LYS A 294 -4.68 5.68 12.92
N THR A 295 -4.63 4.77 13.89
CA THR A 295 -3.41 4.02 14.26
C THR A 295 -3.79 2.54 14.49
N PRO A 296 -3.20 1.54 13.82
CA PRO A 296 -2.31 1.71 12.66
C PRO A 296 -3.04 2.33 11.48
N LYS A 297 -2.33 3.13 10.72
CA LYS A 297 -2.90 3.82 9.58
C LYS A 297 -3.00 2.85 8.41
N THR A 298 -4.19 2.67 7.87
CA THR A 298 -4.44 1.81 6.71
C THR A 298 -5.40 2.47 5.74
N SER A 299 -5.30 2.08 4.50
CA SER A 299 -6.26 2.43 3.46
C SER A 299 -6.62 1.15 2.70
N PRO A 300 -7.88 0.94 2.28
CA PRO A 300 -8.25 -0.20 1.44
C PRO A 300 -7.51 -0.23 0.10
N ASP A 301 -6.98 0.91 -0.33
CA ASP A 301 -6.17 1.03 -1.55
C ASP A 301 -4.68 0.71 -1.31
N LEU A 302 -4.25 0.57 -0.05
CA LEU A 302 -2.85 0.28 0.29
C LEU A 302 -2.58 -1.23 0.20
N VAL A 303 -2.58 -1.74 -1.03
CA VAL A 303 -2.38 -3.16 -1.32
C VAL A 303 -1.03 -3.37 -1.99
N ILE A 304 -0.15 -4.12 -1.34
CA ILE A 304 1.12 -4.59 -1.93
C ILE A 304 0.81 -5.80 -2.81
N LYS A 305 0.95 -5.63 -4.10
CA LYS A 305 0.67 -6.66 -5.11
C LYS A 305 1.79 -7.69 -5.17
N HIS A 306 1.48 -8.87 -5.70
CA HIS A 306 2.50 -9.83 -6.09
C HIS A 306 3.48 -9.20 -7.10
N GLY A 307 4.77 -9.45 -6.91
CA GLY A 307 5.84 -8.90 -7.75
C GLY A 307 6.44 -7.60 -7.19
N GLU A 308 6.95 -6.77 -8.10
CA GLU A 308 7.56 -5.49 -7.76
C GLU A 308 6.48 -4.45 -7.44
N ASN A 309 6.67 -3.74 -6.32
CA ASN A 309 5.84 -2.61 -5.94
C ASN A 309 6.73 -1.37 -5.77
N LYS A 310 6.29 -0.25 -6.36
CA LYS A 310 6.97 1.04 -6.26
C LYS A 310 6.14 1.97 -5.39
N PHE A 311 6.74 2.54 -4.36
CA PHE A 311 6.07 3.52 -3.52
C PHE A 311 6.95 4.72 -3.24
N ALA A 312 6.31 5.85 -2.99
CA ALA A 312 6.95 7.09 -2.60
C ALA A 312 6.08 7.83 -1.59
N PHE A 313 6.74 8.53 -0.70
CA PHE A 313 6.09 9.47 0.21
C PHE A 313 6.45 10.89 -0.21
N VAL A 314 5.44 11.75 -0.22
CA VAL A 314 5.59 13.16 -0.59
C VAL A 314 5.03 14.02 0.52
N HIS A 315 5.80 15.00 0.92
CA HIS A 315 5.42 16.00 1.89
C HIS A 315 5.58 17.39 1.28
N PHE A 316 4.53 18.20 1.30
CA PHE A 316 4.49 19.52 0.63
C PHE A 316 4.81 20.70 1.55
N SER A 317 5.16 20.48 2.80
CA SER A 317 5.63 21.54 3.70
C SER A 317 7.16 21.51 3.85
N PRO A 318 7.83 22.61 4.17
CA PRO A 318 9.26 22.59 4.46
C PRO A 318 9.52 21.66 5.63
N VAL A 319 10.12 20.53 5.35
CA VAL A 319 10.37 19.44 6.29
C VAL A 319 11.52 19.84 7.23
N THR A 320 11.24 19.87 8.50
CA THR A 320 12.30 19.73 9.50
C THR A 320 12.75 18.26 9.49
N ALA A 321 14.03 18.02 9.37
CA ALA A 321 14.71 16.79 8.94
C ALA A 321 14.45 15.48 9.72
N SER A 322 13.34 15.30 10.41
CA SER A 322 13.11 14.17 11.32
C SER A 322 11.87 13.31 11.03
N GLU A 323 11.13 13.55 9.97
CA GLU A 323 9.98 12.71 9.65
C GLU A 323 10.42 11.39 9.04
N LYS A 324 9.94 10.29 9.61
CA LYS A 324 10.17 8.94 9.11
C LYS A 324 8.85 8.27 8.83
N VAL A 325 8.74 7.60 7.70
CA VAL A 325 7.59 6.76 7.38
C VAL A 325 8.02 5.30 7.36
N PHE A 326 7.15 4.49 7.89
CA PHE A 326 7.28 3.05 7.89
C PHE A 326 6.09 2.46 7.14
N LEU A 327 6.39 1.54 6.23
CA LEU A 327 5.40 0.73 5.54
C LEU A 327 5.60 -0.71 6.01
N SER A 328 4.53 -1.34 6.51
CA SER A 328 4.59 -2.72 6.97
C SER A 328 3.50 -3.57 6.35
N TRP A 329 3.80 -4.83 6.08
CA TRP A 329 2.83 -5.82 5.65
C TRP A 329 3.25 -7.23 6.05
N ARG A 330 2.30 -8.14 6.12
CA ARG A 330 2.59 -9.56 6.33
C ARG A 330 2.53 -10.29 5.00
N LYS A 331 3.63 -10.92 4.61
CA LYS A 331 3.63 -11.78 3.42
C LYS A 331 2.62 -12.90 3.60
N ALA A 332 1.82 -13.15 2.57
CA ALA A 332 0.80 -14.19 2.58
C ALA A 332 0.97 -15.13 1.38
N ARG A 333 0.65 -16.42 1.60
CA ARG A 333 0.71 -17.48 0.58
C ARG A 333 -0.55 -18.32 0.64
N VAL A 334 -0.93 -18.88 -0.50
CA VAL A 334 -2.06 -19.80 -0.63
C VAL A 334 -1.76 -21.17 -0.02
#